data_c5aa39f889ef3c25eba743040ca0767a
#
_entry.id   c5aa39f889ef3c25eba743040ca0767a
#
_cell.length_a   1.000
_cell.length_b   1.000
_cell.length_c   1.000
_cell.angle_alpha   90.00
_cell.angle_beta   90.00
_cell.angle_gamma   90.00
#
_symmetry.space_group_name_H-M   'P 1'
#
loop_
_entity.id
_entity.type
_entity.pdbx_description
1 polymer ?
#
loop_
_entity_poly.entity_id
_entity_poly.type
_entity_poly.pdbx_seq_one_letter_code
_entity_poly.pdbx_strand_id
1 'polypeptide(L)'
;MKKYLNLFDFKQKVDYKTEVLSGLTVAMALVPEAVAFALVAGLSPLTGLYAAFVMGLITSIFGGRPGMISGATGAVAIVIVTLAISHGPEYVFAAVVVAGAIQLVAGFLKLGKLMRLVPHPVIFGFVNGLAIIIFISQLEQFKNADGSWLSGSSMNVFLGLVFLTMLIIWGLPKLTKLFPASLIAILSVFGIVYFFGIDTKTVGDMASIQGGFPPFHIPNVPFNFETLTIVLPYALIVAGVGLIESLLTLNIIDEITETRGNGNKEALAQGMANVLSGLFSGMGGCAMIGQSLINISNGARARLSGVLAALVLLVFVMFGARLIEQVPMAALTGLMIMVAIGTFEWSSLRTFNKMPKSDIFVMVTVTLVTVLLHNLALAVVLGVVIAALVFAWDNAKRIRARKSIDDQGVKLYEIYGPLFFGSISAFNEKFDMLNDPQEVIIDFRESRIVDMSAIEALNKITDRYLKMGKKLHLRHLSQDCQVLLKNADKIIDVNVMEDPNYKVLIDEI
;
A
#
# COMPACT_ATOMS: atom_id res chain seq x y z
N MET A 1 -18.23 21.04 12.28
CA MET A 1 -16.82 21.41 12.45
C MET A 1 -16.14 20.77 13.66
N LYS A 2 -16.73 20.67 14.86
CA LYS A 2 -16.13 20.02 16.05
C LYS A 2 -15.78 18.51 15.88
N LYS A 3 -16.38 17.80 14.93
CA LYS A 3 -16.13 16.35 14.68
C LYS A 3 -14.88 16.06 13.84
N TYR A 4 -14.29 17.08 13.19
CA TYR A 4 -13.14 16.95 12.29
C TYR A 4 -11.80 17.42 12.88
N LEU A 5 -11.84 18.14 13.99
CA LEU A 5 -10.69 18.75 14.66
C LEU A 5 -10.45 18.18 16.07
N ASN A 6 -10.68 16.88 16.29
CA ASN A 6 -10.22 16.25 17.52
C ASN A 6 -8.69 16.04 17.42
N LEU A 7 -7.95 17.15 17.47
CA LEU A 7 -6.49 17.19 17.56
C LEU A 7 -5.99 16.48 18.82
N PHE A 8 -6.76 16.57 19.89
CA PHE A 8 -6.49 15.91 21.16
C PHE A 8 -7.77 15.20 21.59
N ASP A 9 -7.72 13.88 21.65
CA ASP A 9 -8.79 13.10 22.26
C ASP A 9 -8.62 13.18 23.78
N PHE A 10 -9.18 14.23 24.38
CA PHE A 10 -9.12 14.46 25.83
C PHE A 10 -9.77 13.36 26.68
N LYS A 11 -10.39 12.38 26.06
CA LYS A 11 -10.98 11.22 26.75
C LYS A 11 -9.98 10.09 26.99
N GLN A 12 -8.86 10.04 26.25
CA GLN A 12 -7.79 9.09 26.49
C GLN A 12 -6.76 9.70 27.46
N LYS A 13 -6.35 8.95 28.48
CA LYS A 13 -5.21 9.31 29.32
C LYS A 13 -3.95 9.24 28.47
N VAL A 14 -3.48 10.39 27.99
CA VAL A 14 -2.24 10.51 27.21
C VAL A 14 -1.08 10.60 28.19
N ASP A 15 -0.12 9.67 28.08
CA ASP A 15 1.15 9.80 28.77
C ASP A 15 2.08 10.72 27.96
N TYR A 16 2.10 11.99 28.33
CA TYR A 16 2.89 13.01 27.65
C TYR A 16 4.40 12.68 27.64
N LYS A 17 4.91 12.06 28.69
CA LYS A 17 6.33 11.66 28.76
C LYS A 17 6.65 10.62 27.68
N THR A 18 5.82 9.60 27.55
CA THR A 18 5.96 8.56 26.53
C THR A 18 5.82 9.14 25.13
N GLU A 19 4.85 10.03 24.90
CA GLU A 19 4.67 10.68 23.59
C GLU A 19 5.90 11.51 23.20
N VAL A 20 6.45 12.30 24.13
CA VAL A 20 7.64 13.13 23.88
C VAL A 20 8.87 12.28 23.58
N LEU A 21 9.14 11.26 24.40
CA LEU A 21 10.30 10.38 24.19
C LEU A 21 10.19 9.58 22.90
N SER A 22 8.98 9.09 22.59
CA SER A 22 8.74 8.37 21.34
C SER A 22 8.91 9.28 20.12
N GLY A 23 8.35 10.49 20.17
CA GLY A 23 8.51 11.46 19.09
C GLY A 23 9.97 11.85 18.83
N LEU A 24 10.76 12.03 19.89
CA LEU A 24 12.20 12.28 19.77
C LEU A 24 12.93 11.09 19.13
N THR A 25 12.61 9.86 19.58
CA THR A 25 13.19 8.64 19.00
C THR A 25 12.88 8.51 17.52
N VAL A 26 11.63 8.77 17.14
CA VAL A 26 11.18 8.73 15.74
C VAL A 26 11.90 9.80 14.90
N ALA A 27 12.02 11.05 15.40
CA ALA A 27 12.75 12.12 14.71
C ALA A 27 14.19 11.72 14.40
N MET A 28 14.89 11.16 15.39
CA MET A 28 16.27 10.73 15.22
C MET A 28 16.43 9.58 14.21
N ALA A 29 15.42 8.71 14.07
CA ALA A 29 15.42 7.65 13.07
C ALA A 29 15.06 8.17 11.67
N LEU A 30 14.18 9.20 11.57
CA LEU A 30 13.73 9.76 10.30
C LEU A 30 14.82 10.53 9.55
N VAL A 31 15.71 11.25 10.25
CA VAL A 31 16.75 12.08 9.61
C VAL A 31 17.58 11.28 8.61
N PRO A 32 18.26 10.18 9.00
CA PRO A 32 19.10 9.43 8.06
C PRO A 32 18.30 8.77 6.95
N GLU A 33 17.09 8.31 7.23
CA GLU A 33 16.24 7.67 6.21
C GLU A 33 15.76 8.69 5.16
N ALA A 34 15.32 9.88 5.59
CA ALA A 34 14.89 10.93 4.68
C ALA A 34 16.02 11.40 3.76
N VAL A 35 17.25 11.53 4.30
CA VAL A 35 18.45 11.84 3.52
C VAL A 35 18.73 10.72 2.51
N ALA A 36 18.72 9.46 2.96
CA ALA A 36 19.02 8.33 2.10
C ALA A 36 17.99 8.18 0.96
N PHE A 37 16.71 8.36 1.24
CA PHE A 37 15.67 8.30 0.19
C PHE A 37 15.76 9.47 -0.80
N ALA A 38 16.12 10.68 -0.35
CA ALA A 38 16.36 11.79 -1.27
C ALA A 38 17.52 11.49 -2.23
N LEU A 39 18.62 10.93 -1.72
CA LEU A 39 19.76 10.52 -2.53
C LEU A 39 19.40 9.41 -3.52
N VAL A 40 18.61 8.41 -3.12
CA VAL A 40 18.07 7.38 -4.02
C VAL A 40 17.20 8.01 -5.12
N ALA A 41 16.44 9.05 -4.80
CA ALA A 41 15.62 9.79 -5.76
C ALA A 41 16.44 10.69 -6.70
N GLY A 42 17.76 10.80 -6.51
CA GLY A 42 18.61 11.72 -7.27
C GLY A 42 18.39 13.20 -6.91
N LEU A 43 17.90 13.45 -5.69
CA LEU A 43 17.57 14.78 -5.20
C LEU A 43 18.50 15.20 -4.06
N SER A 44 18.50 16.50 -3.76
CA SER A 44 19.20 17.03 -2.59
C SER A 44 18.67 16.40 -1.29
N PRO A 45 19.53 16.08 -0.31
CA PRO A 45 19.13 15.59 1.01
C PRO A 45 18.05 16.45 1.69
N LEU A 46 18.08 17.76 1.47
CA LEU A 46 17.09 18.69 2.02
C LEU A 46 15.67 18.41 1.53
N THR A 47 15.48 17.97 0.28
CA THR A 47 14.15 17.69 -0.26
C THR A 47 13.48 16.52 0.48
N GLY A 48 14.27 15.51 0.89
CA GLY A 48 13.80 14.41 1.73
C GLY A 48 13.44 14.87 3.14
N LEU A 49 14.30 15.70 3.74
CA LEU A 49 14.07 16.25 5.09
C LEU A 49 12.85 17.18 5.12
N TYR A 50 12.68 18.04 4.09
CA TYR A 50 11.49 18.89 3.94
C TYR A 50 10.22 18.05 3.77
N ALA A 51 10.28 17.03 2.94
CA ALA A 51 9.17 16.10 2.79
C ALA A 51 8.83 15.40 4.12
N ALA A 52 9.81 14.89 4.86
CA ALA A 52 9.59 14.23 6.13
C ALA A 52 8.99 15.19 7.19
N PHE A 53 9.43 16.43 7.22
CA PHE A 53 8.85 17.47 8.08
C PHE A 53 7.39 17.75 7.72
N VAL A 54 7.11 18.12 6.47
CA VAL A 54 5.76 18.53 6.03
C VAL A 54 4.79 17.36 6.12
N MET A 55 5.18 16.18 5.59
CA MET A 55 4.36 14.98 5.67
C MET A 55 4.08 14.60 7.11
N GLY A 56 5.13 14.52 7.94
CA GLY A 56 5.01 14.17 9.35
C GLY A 56 4.09 15.12 10.13
N LEU A 57 4.24 16.43 9.94
CA LEU A 57 3.44 17.44 10.63
C LEU A 57 1.96 17.36 10.22
N ILE A 58 1.69 17.43 8.93
CA ILE A 58 0.31 17.50 8.41
C ILE A 58 -0.47 16.21 8.71
N THR A 59 0.14 15.05 8.49
CA THR A 59 -0.56 13.78 8.71
C THR A 59 -0.73 13.48 10.20
N SER A 60 0.21 13.88 11.06
CA SER A 60 0.04 13.75 12.51
C SER A 60 -1.11 14.59 13.04
N ILE A 61 -1.33 15.81 12.49
CA ILE A 61 -2.41 16.70 12.88
C ILE A 61 -3.75 16.23 12.29
N PHE A 62 -3.82 16.00 10.98
CA PHE A 62 -5.07 15.80 10.24
C PHE A 62 -5.33 14.33 9.87
N GLY A 63 -4.36 13.42 10.00
CA GLY A 63 -4.45 12.02 9.62
C GLY A 63 -5.58 11.24 10.30
N GLY A 64 -5.95 10.16 9.70
CA GLY A 64 -7.02 9.27 10.16
C GLY A 64 -6.62 8.35 11.30
N ARG A 65 -5.31 8.24 11.60
CA ARG A 65 -4.77 7.32 12.60
C ARG A 65 -3.75 8.01 13.51
N PRO A 66 -4.07 8.26 14.81
CA PRO A 66 -3.10 8.74 15.79
C PRO A 66 -1.95 7.73 15.99
N GLY A 67 -0.75 8.22 16.20
CA GLY A 67 0.45 7.40 16.41
C GLY A 67 1.09 6.89 15.11
N MET A 68 0.46 7.04 13.96
CA MET A 68 1.05 6.75 12.66
C MET A 68 2.01 7.87 12.24
N ILE A 69 3.14 7.49 11.63
CA ILE A 69 4.19 8.41 11.19
C ILE A 69 4.26 8.38 9.67
N SER A 70 4.30 9.56 9.05
CA SER A 70 4.52 9.74 7.62
C SER A 70 5.80 10.53 7.38
N GLY A 71 6.42 10.33 6.22
CA GLY A 71 7.63 11.03 5.83
C GLY A 71 8.01 10.73 4.38
N ALA A 72 9.23 11.11 4.00
CA ALA A 72 9.82 10.67 2.74
C ALA A 72 9.98 9.15 2.74
N THR A 73 9.59 8.47 1.67
CA THR A 73 9.61 7.00 1.58
C THR A 73 10.36 6.49 0.37
N GLY A 74 10.94 5.30 0.49
CA GLY A 74 11.61 4.61 -0.60
C GLY A 74 10.69 4.32 -1.77
N ALA A 75 9.42 4.03 -1.50
CA ALA A 75 8.43 3.77 -2.52
C ALA A 75 8.20 4.98 -3.45
N VAL A 76 8.11 6.18 -2.88
CA VAL A 76 8.02 7.43 -3.65
C VAL A 76 9.35 7.74 -4.33
N ALA A 77 10.49 7.61 -3.62
CA ALA A 77 11.83 7.88 -4.14
C ALA A 77 12.10 7.14 -5.45
N ILE A 78 11.79 5.84 -5.50
CA ILE A 78 12.00 4.99 -6.67
C ILE A 78 11.13 5.42 -7.86
N VAL A 79 9.91 5.87 -7.60
CA VAL A 79 9.01 6.35 -8.67
C VAL A 79 9.52 7.62 -9.31
N ILE A 80 10.00 8.58 -8.49
CA ILE A 80 10.37 9.92 -8.97
C ILE A 80 11.79 10.04 -9.48
N VAL A 81 12.67 9.06 -9.26
CA VAL A 81 14.09 9.12 -9.64
C VAL A 81 14.28 9.40 -11.13
N THR A 82 13.53 8.71 -11.99
CA THR A 82 13.62 8.90 -13.44
C THR A 82 13.19 10.32 -13.84
N LEU A 83 12.13 10.84 -13.23
CA LEU A 83 11.65 12.21 -13.46
C LEU A 83 12.69 13.25 -12.98
N ALA A 84 13.30 13.02 -11.81
CA ALA A 84 14.33 13.88 -11.25
C ALA A 84 15.56 13.98 -12.17
N ILE A 85 16.00 12.85 -12.71
CA ILE A 85 17.17 12.78 -13.60
C ILE A 85 16.87 13.41 -14.97
N SER A 86 15.68 13.17 -15.55
CA SER A 86 15.34 13.60 -16.89
C SER A 86 14.86 15.05 -17.00
N HIS A 87 14.16 15.56 -15.99
CA HIS A 87 13.50 16.88 -16.02
C HIS A 87 13.83 17.77 -14.82
N GLY A 88 14.58 17.24 -13.84
CA GLY A 88 15.01 18.00 -12.67
C GLY A 88 13.98 18.05 -11.52
N PRO A 89 14.36 18.68 -10.39
CA PRO A 89 13.58 18.67 -9.17
C PRO A 89 12.23 19.42 -9.26
N GLU A 90 12.13 20.45 -10.09
CA GLU A 90 10.90 21.23 -10.25
C GLU A 90 9.74 20.39 -10.80
N TYR A 91 10.03 19.50 -11.75
CA TYR A 91 9.02 18.55 -12.26
C TYR A 91 8.61 17.52 -11.22
N VAL A 92 9.53 17.13 -10.33
CA VAL A 92 9.19 16.25 -9.19
C VAL A 92 8.23 16.96 -8.24
N PHE A 93 8.52 18.21 -7.88
CA PHE A 93 7.64 18.99 -6.99
C PHE A 93 6.25 19.17 -7.61
N ALA A 94 6.17 19.45 -8.91
CA ALA A 94 4.91 19.50 -9.63
C ALA A 94 4.17 18.15 -9.61
N ALA A 95 4.87 17.05 -9.84
CA ALA A 95 4.29 15.70 -9.77
C ALA A 95 3.74 15.38 -8.37
N VAL A 96 4.43 15.77 -7.32
CA VAL A 96 4.01 15.60 -5.93
C VAL A 96 2.75 16.43 -5.61
N VAL A 97 2.67 17.67 -6.08
CA VAL A 97 1.46 18.51 -5.94
C VAL A 97 0.27 17.86 -6.64
N VAL A 98 0.45 17.41 -7.88
CA VAL A 98 -0.62 16.73 -8.64
C VAL A 98 -1.01 15.40 -7.97
N ALA A 99 -0.03 14.62 -7.48
CA ALA A 99 -0.28 13.39 -6.74
C ALA A 99 -1.12 13.64 -5.47
N GLY A 100 -0.78 14.69 -4.72
CA GLY A 100 -1.55 15.10 -3.55
C GLY A 100 -2.98 15.51 -3.91
N ALA A 101 -3.18 16.22 -5.02
CA ALA A 101 -4.52 16.57 -5.51
C ALA A 101 -5.33 15.30 -5.87
N ILE A 102 -4.71 14.31 -6.52
CA ILE A 102 -5.35 13.01 -6.82
C ILE A 102 -5.74 12.28 -5.53
N GLN A 103 -4.87 12.27 -4.52
CA GLN A 103 -5.14 11.65 -3.21
C GLN A 103 -6.29 12.37 -2.47
N LEU A 104 -6.37 13.71 -2.56
CA LEU A 104 -7.51 14.47 -2.02
C LEU A 104 -8.81 14.04 -2.67
N VAL A 105 -8.85 13.96 -4.00
CA VAL A 105 -10.02 13.48 -4.75
C VAL A 105 -10.38 12.05 -4.32
N ALA A 106 -9.41 11.15 -4.21
CA ALA A 106 -9.62 9.78 -3.74
C ALA A 106 -10.21 9.74 -2.33
N GLY A 107 -9.73 10.61 -1.42
CA GLY A 107 -10.25 10.74 -0.06
C GLY A 107 -11.69 11.25 -0.02
N PHE A 108 -12.03 12.27 -0.82
CA PHE A 108 -13.40 12.80 -0.95
C PHE A 108 -14.37 11.78 -1.55
N LEU A 109 -13.94 11.03 -2.55
CA LEU A 109 -14.71 9.93 -3.16
C LEU A 109 -14.77 8.68 -2.28
N LYS A 110 -14.14 8.71 -1.10
CA LYS A 110 -14.10 7.60 -0.14
C LYS A 110 -13.48 6.32 -0.72
N LEU A 111 -12.53 6.46 -1.63
CA LEU A 111 -11.84 5.33 -2.29
C LEU A 111 -10.91 4.56 -1.34
N GLY A 112 -10.66 5.04 -0.13
CA GLY A 112 -9.94 4.27 0.90
C GLY A 112 -10.57 2.90 1.20
N LYS A 113 -11.85 2.71 0.89
CA LYS A 113 -12.52 1.41 0.98
C LYS A 113 -12.02 0.41 -0.09
N LEU A 114 -11.53 0.88 -1.24
CA LEU A 114 -11.03 0.02 -2.32
C LEU A 114 -9.76 -0.76 -1.92
N MET A 115 -9.07 -0.32 -0.88
CA MET A 115 -7.94 -1.05 -0.32
C MET A 115 -8.30 -2.48 0.12
N ARG A 116 -9.56 -2.72 0.48
CA ARG A 116 -10.07 -4.07 0.80
C ARG A 116 -10.04 -5.02 -0.41
N LEU A 117 -9.92 -4.50 -1.63
CA LEU A 117 -9.84 -5.29 -2.86
C LEU A 117 -8.41 -5.74 -3.17
N VAL A 118 -7.40 -5.25 -2.45
CA VAL A 118 -6.00 -5.64 -2.66
C VAL A 118 -5.70 -6.92 -1.88
N PRO A 119 -5.51 -8.06 -2.54
CA PRO A 119 -5.25 -9.33 -1.86
C PRO A 119 -3.83 -9.37 -1.26
N HIS A 120 -3.65 -10.16 -0.19
CA HIS A 120 -2.34 -10.35 0.46
C HIS A 120 -1.19 -10.74 -0.49
N PRO A 121 -1.36 -11.64 -1.49
CA PRO A 121 -0.28 -11.96 -2.43
C PRO A 121 0.23 -10.76 -3.21
N VAL A 122 -0.66 -9.81 -3.55
CA VAL A 122 -0.27 -8.56 -4.24
C VAL A 122 0.57 -7.69 -3.32
N ILE A 123 0.17 -7.58 -2.04
CA ILE A 123 0.91 -6.82 -1.03
C ILE A 123 2.31 -7.41 -0.82
N PHE A 124 2.41 -8.73 -0.66
CA PHE A 124 3.70 -9.42 -0.53
C PHE A 124 4.59 -9.20 -1.75
N GLY A 125 4.03 -9.32 -2.96
CA GLY A 125 4.77 -9.07 -4.18
C GLY A 125 5.28 -7.63 -4.30
N PHE A 126 4.45 -6.66 -3.94
CA PHE A 126 4.79 -5.24 -3.91
C PHE A 126 5.92 -4.94 -2.91
N VAL A 127 5.78 -5.38 -1.66
CA VAL A 127 6.75 -5.11 -0.58
C VAL A 127 8.09 -5.79 -0.87
N ASN A 128 8.08 -7.03 -1.37
CA ASN A 128 9.29 -7.75 -1.76
C ASN A 128 9.99 -7.08 -2.95
N GLY A 129 9.21 -6.67 -3.97
CA GLY A 129 9.76 -5.94 -5.11
C GLY A 129 10.40 -4.61 -4.69
N LEU A 130 9.75 -3.86 -3.82
CA LEU A 130 10.28 -2.61 -3.24
C LEU A 130 11.59 -2.86 -2.49
N ALA A 131 11.64 -3.88 -1.62
CA ALA A 131 12.84 -4.23 -0.87
C ALA A 131 14.02 -4.57 -1.78
N ILE A 132 13.77 -5.34 -2.85
CA ILE A 132 14.79 -5.70 -3.84
C ILE A 132 15.31 -4.45 -4.57
N ILE A 133 14.43 -3.53 -5.00
CA ILE A 133 14.87 -2.30 -5.67
C ILE A 133 15.68 -1.41 -4.73
N ILE A 134 15.24 -1.25 -3.46
CA ILE A 134 16.01 -0.50 -2.45
C ILE A 134 17.42 -1.12 -2.30
N PHE A 135 17.52 -2.44 -2.22
CA PHE A 135 18.82 -3.12 -2.14
C PHE A 135 19.69 -2.88 -3.39
N ILE A 136 19.12 -3.03 -4.59
CA ILE A 136 19.83 -2.83 -5.85
C ILE A 136 20.33 -1.38 -5.96
N SER A 137 19.53 -0.39 -5.55
CA SER A 137 19.93 1.02 -5.59
C SER A 137 21.17 1.33 -4.72
N GLN A 138 21.41 0.53 -3.66
CA GLN A 138 22.58 0.69 -2.82
C GLN A 138 23.88 0.22 -3.53
N LEU A 139 23.78 -0.64 -4.52
CA LEU A 139 24.96 -1.12 -5.27
C LEU A 139 25.63 0.02 -6.05
N GLU A 140 24.91 1.08 -6.40
CA GLU A 140 25.47 2.26 -7.06
C GLU A 140 26.46 3.01 -6.15
N GLN A 141 26.33 2.91 -4.82
CA GLN A 141 27.23 3.54 -3.87
C GLN A 141 28.62 2.89 -3.83
N PHE A 142 28.72 1.65 -4.34
CA PHE A 142 30.00 0.93 -4.49
C PHE A 142 30.74 1.27 -5.78
N LYS A 143 30.25 2.25 -6.55
CA LYS A 143 30.87 2.72 -7.78
C LYS A 143 31.52 4.11 -7.61
N ASN A 144 32.54 4.36 -8.41
CA ASN A 144 33.13 5.66 -8.56
C ASN A 144 32.26 6.59 -9.44
N ALA A 145 32.59 7.86 -9.55
CA ALA A 145 31.91 8.83 -10.41
C ALA A 145 31.95 8.45 -11.91
N ASP A 146 32.92 7.67 -12.34
CA ASP A 146 33.09 7.14 -13.70
C ASP A 146 32.28 5.86 -13.97
N GLY A 147 31.51 5.37 -12.98
CA GLY A 147 30.72 4.15 -13.06
C GLY A 147 31.49 2.85 -12.83
N SER A 148 32.80 2.91 -12.65
CA SER A 148 33.62 1.75 -12.28
C SER A 148 33.41 1.36 -10.81
N TRP A 149 33.55 0.07 -10.51
CA TRP A 149 33.49 -0.40 -9.11
C TRP A 149 34.67 0.13 -8.31
N LEU A 150 34.44 0.51 -7.05
CA LEU A 150 35.52 0.78 -6.10
C LEU A 150 36.50 -0.39 -6.12
N SER A 151 37.79 -0.14 -6.01
CA SER A 151 38.82 -1.17 -6.09
C SER A 151 39.79 -1.09 -4.92
N GLY A 152 40.46 -2.20 -4.62
CA GLY A 152 41.53 -2.30 -3.64
C GLY A 152 41.11 -1.85 -2.23
N SER A 153 41.92 -1.01 -1.60
CA SER A 153 41.75 -0.52 -0.24
C SER A 153 40.43 0.22 -0.02
N SER A 154 40.01 1.06 -0.99
CA SER A 154 38.78 1.84 -0.90
C SER A 154 37.52 0.96 -0.82
N MET A 155 37.46 -0.12 -1.60
CA MET A 155 36.35 -1.08 -1.54
C MET A 155 36.32 -1.78 -0.17
N ASN A 156 37.46 -2.24 0.34
CA ASN A 156 37.54 -2.94 1.62
C ASN A 156 37.11 -2.04 2.78
N VAL A 157 37.57 -0.79 2.77
CA VAL A 157 37.17 0.20 3.80
C VAL A 157 35.69 0.49 3.73
N PHE A 158 35.13 0.75 2.52
CA PHE A 158 33.71 1.01 2.35
C PHE A 158 32.85 -0.18 2.82
N LEU A 159 33.17 -1.40 2.38
CA LEU A 159 32.51 -2.65 2.83
C LEU A 159 32.61 -2.85 4.34
N GLY A 160 33.77 -2.58 4.93
CA GLY A 160 33.98 -2.69 6.38
C GLY A 160 33.09 -1.74 7.17
N LEU A 161 32.95 -0.49 6.71
CA LEU A 161 32.08 0.52 7.33
C LEU A 161 30.59 0.17 7.14
N VAL A 162 30.18 -0.31 5.95
CA VAL A 162 28.82 -0.80 5.66
C VAL A 162 28.50 -1.97 6.61
N PHE A 163 29.37 -2.96 6.68
CA PHE A 163 29.16 -4.13 7.54
C PHE A 163 29.10 -3.75 9.03
N LEU A 164 29.96 -2.83 9.47
CA LEU A 164 29.92 -2.32 10.85
C LEU A 164 28.58 -1.65 11.17
N THR A 165 28.08 -0.81 10.24
CA THR A 165 26.77 -0.17 10.38
C THR A 165 25.66 -1.23 10.53
N MET A 166 25.65 -2.22 9.65
CA MET A 166 24.67 -3.33 9.70
C MET A 166 24.76 -4.11 11.01
N LEU A 167 25.99 -4.39 11.48
CA LEU A 167 26.23 -5.10 12.72
C LEU A 167 25.67 -4.35 13.93
N ILE A 168 25.88 -3.03 13.98
CA ILE A 168 25.36 -2.19 15.07
C ILE A 168 23.84 -2.15 15.02
N ILE A 169 23.23 -1.94 13.84
CA ILE A 169 21.76 -1.91 13.67
C ILE A 169 21.12 -3.22 14.08
N TRP A 170 21.75 -4.36 13.77
CA TRP A 170 21.25 -5.68 14.13
C TRP A 170 21.49 -6.05 15.59
N GLY A 171 22.66 -5.66 16.14
CA GLY A 171 23.11 -6.08 17.47
C GLY A 171 22.60 -5.19 18.61
N LEU A 172 22.58 -3.87 18.41
CA LEU A 172 22.23 -2.91 19.46
C LEU A 172 20.83 -3.12 20.07
N PRO A 173 19.77 -3.43 19.30
CA PRO A 173 18.43 -3.68 19.87
C PRO A 173 18.36 -4.88 20.81
N LYS A 174 19.34 -5.80 20.73
CA LYS A 174 19.46 -6.95 21.63
C LYS A 174 20.08 -6.58 22.96
N LEU A 175 20.89 -5.51 22.98
CA LEU A 175 21.57 -5.01 24.19
C LEU A 175 20.76 -3.93 24.88
N THR A 176 20.23 -2.98 24.12
CA THR A 176 19.44 -1.86 24.66
C THR A 176 18.40 -1.38 23.65
N LYS A 177 17.26 -0.97 24.16
CA LYS A 177 16.19 -0.32 23.40
C LYS A 177 16.10 1.18 23.66
N LEU A 178 17.06 1.73 24.41
CA LEU A 178 17.03 3.13 24.87
C LEU A 178 17.28 4.12 23.73
N PHE A 179 18.08 3.73 22.74
CA PHE A 179 18.46 4.58 21.62
C PHE A 179 18.14 3.93 20.26
N PRO A 180 17.73 4.72 19.25
CA PRO A 180 17.56 4.22 17.88
C PRO A 180 18.86 3.63 17.34
N ALA A 181 18.82 2.35 16.95
CA ALA A 181 20.00 1.63 16.49
C ALA A 181 20.62 2.28 15.23
N SER A 182 19.79 2.80 14.33
CA SER A 182 20.21 3.51 13.10
C SER A 182 21.05 4.75 13.43
N LEU A 183 20.61 5.55 14.40
CA LEU A 183 21.33 6.75 14.83
C LEU A 183 22.69 6.40 15.45
N ILE A 184 22.72 5.45 16.38
CA ILE A 184 23.96 5.00 17.02
C ILE A 184 24.94 4.43 15.99
N ALA A 185 24.46 3.65 15.03
CA ALA A 185 25.29 3.11 13.96
C ALA A 185 25.96 4.22 13.14
N ILE A 186 25.18 5.23 12.71
CA ILE A 186 25.70 6.35 11.95
C ILE A 186 26.69 7.16 12.75
N LEU A 187 26.36 7.50 14.01
CA LEU A 187 27.27 8.27 14.86
C LEU A 187 28.57 7.48 15.18
N SER A 188 28.49 6.16 15.35
CA SER A 188 29.67 5.33 15.58
C SER A 188 30.58 5.29 14.36
N VAL A 189 30.01 5.07 13.18
CA VAL A 189 30.77 5.05 11.92
C VAL A 189 31.33 6.44 11.61
N PHE A 190 30.56 7.50 11.81
CA PHE A 190 31.02 8.88 11.70
C PHE A 190 32.20 9.16 12.65
N GLY A 191 32.08 8.75 13.91
CA GLY A 191 33.16 8.90 14.89
C GLY A 191 34.44 8.17 14.47
N ILE A 192 34.33 6.93 14.00
CA ILE A 192 35.46 6.14 13.50
C ILE A 192 36.13 6.84 12.31
N VAL A 193 35.33 7.25 11.30
CA VAL A 193 35.84 7.94 10.13
C VAL A 193 36.56 9.24 10.51
N TYR A 194 35.97 10.03 11.40
CA TYR A 194 36.53 11.30 11.86
C TYR A 194 37.81 11.13 12.68
N PHE A 195 37.83 10.24 13.68
CA PHE A 195 39.00 10.07 14.55
C PHE A 195 40.18 9.39 13.86
N PHE A 196 39.93 8.44 12.95
CA PHE A 196 40.99 7.74 12.23
C PHE A 196 41.39 8.42 10.91
N GLY A 197 40.72 9.52 10.54
CA GLY A 197 40.99 10.24 9.28
C GLY A 197 40.80 9.38 8.05
N ILE A 198 39.75 8.49 8.07
CA ILE A 198 39.49 7.57 6.96
C ILE A 198 38.89 8.37 5.78
N ASP A 199 39.56 8.31 4.65
CA ASP A 199 39.06 8.92 3.41
C ASP A 199 37.91 8.07 2.83
N THR A 200 36.70 8.60 2.87
CA THR A 200 35.49 7.96 2.36
C THR A 200 34.46 8.98 1.94
N LYS A 201 33.63 8.67 0.96
CA LYS A 201 32.57 9.56 0.49
C LYS A 201 31.64 9.95 1.63
N THR A 202 31.29 11.22 1.71
CA THR A 202 30.32 11.80 2.66
C THR A 202 29.09 12.30 1.93
N VAL A 203 28.03 12.62 2.68
CA VAL A 203 26.81 13.24 2.13
C VAL A 203 27.13 14.59 1.49
N GLY A 204 28.05 15.38 2.07
CA GLY A 204 28.49 16.67 1.54
C GLY A 204 29.18 16.59 0.18
N ASP A 205 29.82 15.45 -0.14
CA ASP A 205 30.42 15.22 -1.45
C ASP A 205 29.36 14.98 -2.53
N MET A 206 28.16 14.54 -2.15
CA MET A 206 27.05 14.32 -3.07
C MET A 206 26.22 15.58 -3.29
N ALA A 207 25.99 16.36 -2.24
CA ALA A 207 25.23 17.60 -2.29
C ALA A 207 25.52 18.50 -1.09
N SER A 208 25.72 19.78 -1.32
CA SER A 208 25.85 20.78 -0.26
C SER A 208 24.51 21.03 0.40
N ILE A 209 24.46 20.97 1.74
CA ILE A 209 23.26 21.16 2.54
C ILE A 209 23.32 22.57 3.15
N GLN A 210 22.73 23.55 2.48
CA GLN A 210 22.48 24.84 3.10
C GLN A 210 21.17 24.76 3.89
N GLY A 211 21.28 24.43 5.17
CA GLY A 211 20.11 24.29 6.06
C GLY A 211 19.29 25.57 6.13
N GLY A 212 17.98 25.42 6.24
CA GLY A 212 17.04 26.52 6.35
C GLY A 212 15.59 26.03 6.48
N PHE A 213 14.68 26.95 6.70
CA PHE A 213 13.26 26.66 6.67
C PHE A 213 12.85 26.25 5.25
N PRO A 214 11.98 25.25 5.06
CA PRO A 214 11.50 24.83 3.74
C PRO A 214 10.96 26.04 2.96
N PRO A 215 11.57 26.41 1.82
CA PRO A 215 11.10 27.55 1.05
C PRO A 215 9.77 27.22 0.40
N PHE A 216 8.80 28.13 0.57
CA PHE A 216 7.55 28.04 -0.17
C PHE A 216 7.74 28.59 -1.58
N HIS A 217 7.44 27.80 -2.58
CA HIS A 217 7.38 28.26 -3.97
C HIS A 217 6.41 27.38 -4.77
N ILE A 218 5.87 27.96 -5.82
CA ILE A 218 5.11 27.21 -6.81
C ILE A 218 6.14 26.59 -7.77
N PRO A 219 6.08 25.26 -8.05
CA PRO A 219 7.02 24.62 -8.95
C PRO A 219 7.16 25.36 -10.27
N ASN A 220 8.40 25.69 -10.64
CA ASN A 220 8.70 26.48 -11.83
C ASN A 220 8.73 25.60 -13.09
N VAL A 221 7.54 25.16 -13.50
CA VAL A 221 7.32 24.36 -14.70
C VAL A 221 6.30 25.07 -15.61
N PRO A 222 6.42 24.95 -16.94
CA PRO A 222 5.45 25.53 -17.86
C PRO A 222 4.04 24.95 -17.64
N PHE A 223 3.04 25.81 -17.50
CA PHE A 223 1.62 25.37 -17.38
C PHE A 223 1.05 25.08 -18.76
N ASN A 224 1.47 23.96 -19.36
CA ASN A 224 1.00 23.52 -20.68
C ASN A 224 0.63 22.02 -20.65
N PHE A 225 0.01 21.55 -21.72
CA PHE A 225 -0.40 20.16 -21.85
C PHE A 225 0.78 19.18 -21.87
N GLU A 226 1.91 19.61 -22.41
CA GLU A 226 3.15 18.83 -22.46
C GLU A 226 3.68 18.52 -21.05
N THR A 227 3.78 19.53 -20.19
CA THR A 227 4.13 19.33 -18.77
C THR A 227 3.19 18.38 -18.07
N LEU A 228 1.86 18.50 -18.33
CA LEU A 228 0.89 17.61 -17.75
C LEU A 228 1.09 16.15 -18.22
N THR A 229 1.41 15.92 -19.49
CA THR A 229 1.69 14.56 -20.00
C THR A 229 2.95 13.95 -19.42
N ILE A 230 3.96 14.77 -19.07
CA ILE A 230 5.18 14.33 -18.40
C ILE A 230 4.89 14.01 -16.91
N VAL A 231 4.19 14.89 -16.22
CA VAL A 231 4.00 14.84 -14.76
C VAL A 231 2.92 13.82 -14.34
N LEU A 232 1.83 13.71 -15.11
CA LEU A 232 0.65 12.93 -14.72
C LEU A 232 0.92 11.43 -14.50
N PRO A 233 1.70 10.72 -15.31
CA PRO A 233 2.02 9.31 -15.07
C PRO A 233 2.70 9.10 -13.70
N TYR A 234 3.69 9.93 -13.39
CA TYR A 234 4.40 9.87 -12.10
C TYR A 234 3.48 10.24 -10.94
N ALA A 235 2.66 11.28 -11.11
CA ALA A 235 1.71 11.71 -10.10
C ALA A 235 0.67 10.63 -9.78
N LEU A 236 0.15 9.92 -10.79
CA LEU A 236 -0.77 8.79 -10.60
C LEU A 236 -0.10 7.64 -9.83
N ILE A 237 1.14 7.32 -10.17
CA ILE A 237 1.90 6.26 -9.50
C ILE A 237 2.18 6.65 -8.04
N VAL A 238 2.70 7.87 -7.80
CA VAL A 238 2.96 8.38 -6.44
C VAL A 238 1.68 8.41 -5.61
N ALA A 239 0.56 8.88 -6.19
CA ALA A 239 -0.72 8.91 -5.49
C ALA A 239 -1.20 7.50 -5.13
N GLY A 240 -1.13 6.57 -6.07
CA GLY A 240 -1.55 5.18 -5.86
C GLY A 240 -0.69 4.46 -4.82
N VAL A 241 0.64 4.49 -4.98
CA VAL A 241 1.59 3.88 -4.06
C VAL A 241 1.47 4.49 -2.67
N GLY A 242 1.42 5.82 -2.58
CA GLY A 242 1.29 6.52 -1.31
C GLY A 242 0.00 6.18 -0.56
N LEU A 243 -1.14 6.05 -1.26
CA LEU A 243 -2.40 5.61 -0.64
C LEU A 243 -2.34 4.15 -0.18
N ILE A 244 -1.80 3.25 -1.01
CA ILE A 244 -1.67 1.83 -0.68
C ILE A 244 -0.82 1.67 0.58
N GLU A 245 0.37 2.26 0.62
CA GLU A 245 1.29 2.14 1.74
C GLU A 245 0.73 2.77 3.02
N SER A 246 0.06 3.93 2.90
CA SER A 246 -0.55 4.60 4.06
C SER A 246 -1.74 3.82 4.62
N LEU A 247 -2.58 3.24 3.78
CA LEU A 247 -3.73 2.45 4.23
C LEU A 247 -3.30 1.08 4.77
N LEU A 248 -2.22 0.48 4.23
CA LEU A 248 -1.58 -0.71 4.80
C LEU A 248 -1.02 -0.43 6.20
N THR A 249 -0.25 0.65 6.35
CA THR A 249 0.28 1.09 7.64
C THR A 249 -0.84 1.30 8.65
N LEU A 250 -1.94 1.96 8.24
CA LEU A 250 -3.12 2.16 9.06
C LEU A 250 -3.70 0.82 9.55
N ASN A 251 -3.87 -0.15 8.66
CA ASN A 251 -4.41 -1.47 9.01
C ASN A 251 -3.49 -2.22 10.00
N ILE A 252 -2.17 -2.21 9.78
CA ILE A 252 -1.20 -2.84 10.68
C ILE A 252 -1.28 -2.21 12.09
N ILE A 253 -1.36 -0.88 12.16
CA ILE A 253 -1.49 -0.18 13.44
C ILE A 253 -2.85 -0.46 14.09
N ASP A 254 -3.93 -0.57 13.32
CA ASP A 254 -5.26 -0.96 13.81
C ASP A 254 -5.24 -2.33 14.47
N GLU A 255 -4.58 -3.32 13.85
CA GLU A 255 -4.43 -4.67 14.40
C GLU A 255 -3.62 -4.68 15.70
N ILE A 256 -2.46 -4.00 15.74
CA ILE A 256 -1.59 -3.99 16.92
C ILE A 256 -2.23 -3.27 18.11
N THR A 257 -3.03 -2.23 17.84
CA THR A 257 -3.63 -1.41 18.90
C THR A 257 -5.06 -1.78 19.22
N GLU A 258 -5.63 -2.77 18.49
CA GLU A 258 -7.04 -3.23 18.61
C GLU A 258 -8.05 -2.07 18.51
N THR A 259 -7.72 -1.05 17.74
CA THR A 259 -8.57 0.13 17.52
C THR A 259 -8.68 0.43 16.04
N ARG A 260 -9.71 1.15 15.59
CA ARG A 260 -9.91 1.45 14.17
C ARG A 260 -9.60 2.90 13.84
N GLY A 261 -8.75 3.10 12.83
CA GLY A 261 -8.51 4.37 12.17
C GLY A 261 -9.56 4.68 11.09
N ASN A 262 -9.44 5.85 10.48
CA ASN A 262 -10.30 6.29 9.38
C ASN A 262 -9.50 6.45 8.09
N GLY A 263 -9.57 5.47 7.19
CA GLY A 263 -8.81 5.45 5.94
C GLY A 263 -9.13 6.61 5.00
N ASN A 264 -10.39 7.09 4.95
CA ASN A 264 -10.72 8.24 4.10
C ASN A 264 -10.12 9.55 4.65
N LYS A 265 -10.13 9.72 5.98
CA LYS A 265 -9.48 10.86 6.62
C LYS A 265 -7.97 10.80 6.44
N GLU A 266 -7.38 9.60 6.44
CA GLU A 266 -5.96 9.39 6.15
C GLU A 266 -5.63 9.78 4.71
N ALA A 267 -6.41 9.32 3.73
CA ALA A 267 -6.22 9.68 2.33
C ALA A 267 -6.27 11.19 2.10
N LEU A 268 -7.20 11.90 2.75
CA LEU A 268 -7.27 13.37 2.69
C LEU A 268 -6.03 14.03 3.30
N ALA A 269 -5.57 13.53 4.45
CA ALA A 269 -4.39 14.09 5.12
C ALA A 269 -3.11 13.84 4.32
N GLN A 270 -2.95 12.67 3.73
CA GLN A 270 -1.83 12.34 2.84
C GLN A 270 -1.84 13.22 1.59
N GLY A 271 -3.03 13.43 0.99
CA GLY A 271 -3.18 14.32 -0.16
C GLY A 271 -2.80 15.77 0.17
N MET A 272 -3.31 16.31 1.28
CA MET A 272 -2.95 17.66 1.74
C MET A 272 -1.45 17.76 2.04
N ALA A 273 -0.87 16.76 2.69
CA ALA A 273 0.55 16.72 3.02
C ALA A 273 1.43 16.68 1.78
N ASN A 274 1.06 15.89 0.74
CA ASN A 274 1.81 15.85 -0.52
C ASN A 274 1.69 17.17 -1.30
N VAL A 275 0.49 17.79 -1.38
CA VAL A 275 0.36 19.12 -1.99
C VAL A 275 1.30 20.12 -1.32
N LEU A 276 1.26 20.19 0.02
CA LEU A 276 2.13 21.10 0.77
C LEU A 276 3.61 20.71 0.63
N SER A 277 3.95 19.42 0.65
CA SER A 277 5.32 18.95 0.44
C SER A 277 5.89 19.44 -0.89
N GLY A 278 5.16 19.30 -2.00
CA GLY A 278 5.61 19.79 -3.30
C GLY A 278 5.75 21.32 -3.35
N LEU A 279 4.88 22.07 -2.64
CA LEU A 279 4.97 23.53 -2.52
C LEU A 279 6.08 24.00 -1.58
N PHE A 280 6.62 23.14 -0.72
CA PHE A 280 7.73 23.40 0.19
C PHE A 280 9.00 22.64 -0.19
N SER A 281 9.23 22.43 -1.47
CA SER A 281 10.45 21.79 -2.03
C SER A 281 10.69 20.36 -1.50
N GLY A 282 9.65 19.68 -1.09
CA GLY A 282 9.73 18.30 -0.62
C GLY A 282 9.43 17.29 -1.72
N MET A 283 10.10 16.15 -1.67
CA MET A 283 9.94 15.04 -2.62
C MET A 283 8.63 14.26 -2.48
N GLY A 284 7.74 14.68 -1.58
CA GLY A 284 6.56 13.91 -1.24
C GLY A 284 6.84 12.68 -0.37
N GLY A 285 5.78 11.91 -0.10
CA GLY A 285 5.91 10.73 0.74
C GLY A 285 4.58 10.08 1.08
N CYS A 286 4.61 9.21 2.07
CA CYS A 286 3.46 8.50 2.59
C CYS A 286 3.70 8.02 4.02
N ALA A 287 2.79 7.22 4.59
CA ALA A 287 2.99 6.64 5.90
C ALA A 287 4.09 5.57 5.86
N MET A 288 4.90 5.55 6.90
CA MET A 288 6.05 4.66 7.05
C MET A 288 5.72 3.56 8.06
N ILE A 289 5.68 2.31 7.63
CA ILE A 289 5.38 1.16 8.51
C ILE A 289 6.41 1.08 9.65
N GLY A 290 7.71 1.10 9.32
CA GLY A 290 8.79 0.97 10.30
C GLY A 290 8.75 2.03 11.40
N GLN A 291 8.63 3.30 11.02
CA GLN A 291 8.58 4.44 11.95
C GLN A 291 7.30 4.44 12.80
N SER A 292 6.18 4.07 12.19
CA SER A 292 4.91 3.91 12.91
C SER A 292 5.00 2.79 13.95
N LEU A 293 5.62 1.66 13.60
CA LEU A 293 5.85 0.56 14.54
C LEU A 293 6.78 0.96 15.70
N ILE A 294 7.86 1.71 15.43
CA ILE A 294 8.74 2.25 16.46
C ILE A 294 7.93 3.13 17.42
N ASN A 295 7.13 4.06 16.87
CA ASN A 295 6.31 4.95 17.67
C ASN A 295 5.32 4.19 18.57
N ILE A 296 4.58 3.24 18.01
CA ILE A 296 3.60 2.43 18.73
C ILE A 296 4.25 1.48 19.75
N SER A 297 5.38 0.85 19.42
CA SER A 297 6.10 -0.06 20.32
C SER A 297 6.70 0.67 21.53
N ASN A 298 7.06 1.93 21.38
CA ASN A 298 7.47 2.81 22.47
C ASN A 298 6.30 3.26 23.37
N GLY A 299 5.07 2.88 23.04
CA GLY A 299 3.88 3.18 23.83
C GLY A 299 3.11 4.44 23.38
N ALA A 300 3.55 5.17 22.37
CA ALA A 300 2.79 6.31 21.84
C ALA A 300 1.45 5.86 21.25
N ARG A 301 0.41 6.63 21.53
CA ARG A 301 -0.97 6.35 21.07
C ARG A 301 -1.69 7.60 20.58
N ALA A 302 -1.11 8.78 20.80
CA ALA A 302 -1.69 10.07 20.44
C ALA A 302 -1.03 10.67 19.20
N ARG A 303 -1.40 11.91 18.88
CA ARG A 303 -0.86 12.68 17.75
C ARG A 303 0.42 13.45 18.11
N LEU A 304 0.67 13.63 19.41
CA LEU A 304 1.74 14.49 19.91
C LEU A 304 3.12 13.97 19.52
N SER A 305 3.35 12.65 19.56
CA SER A 305 4.62 12.05 19.18
C SER A 305 5.00 12.35 17.73
N GLY A 306 4.05 12.25 16.80
CA GLY A 306 4.29 12.57 15.39
C GLY A 306 4.49 14.07 15.13
N VAL A 307 3.72 14.93 15.79
CA VAL A 307 3.93 16.40 15.72
C VAL A 307 5.31 16.76 16.26
N LEU A 308 5.68 16.20 17.41
CA LEU A 308 7.00 16.46 18.00
C LEU A 308 8.13 15.93 17.11
N ALA A 309 7.97 14.72 16.54
CA ALA A 309 8.94 14.17 15.60
C ALA A 309 9.19 15.11 14.42
N ALA A 310 8.13 15.65 13.82
CA ALA A 310 8.24 16.61 12.72
C ALA A 310 8.94 17.93 13.16
N LEU A 311 8.59 18.48 14.30
CA LEU A 311 9.21 19.72 14.82
C LEU A 311 10.69 19.54 15.16
N VAL A 312 11.06 18.43 15.79
CA VAL A 312 12.46 18.09 16.10
C VAL A 312 13.25 17.92 14.81
N LEU A 313 12.65 17.27 13.79
CA LEU A 313 13.28 17.14 12.48
C LEU A 313 13.52 18.51 11.82
N LEU A 314 12.58 19.44 11.92
CA LEU A 314 12.78 20.80 11.44
C LEU A 314 13.96 21.49 12.16
N VAL A 315 14.10 21.32 13.47
CA VAL A 315 15.25 21.83 14.24
C VAL A 315 16.55 21.23 13.72
N PHE A 316 16.59 19.91 13.42
CA PHE A 316 17.74 19.28 12.79
C PHE A 316 18.07 19.87 11.41
N VAL A 317 17.07 20.16 10.60
CA VAL A 317 17.25 20.78 9.29
C VAL A 317 17.86 22.19 9.42
N MET A 318 17.35 22.97 10.37
CA MET A 318 17.81 24.36 10.55
C MET A 318 19.22 24.49 11.14
N PHE A 319 19.58 23.60 12.06
CA PHE A 319 20.82 23.74 12.83
C PHE A 319 21.82 22.59 12.63
N GLY A 320 21.37 21.43 12.12
CA GLY A 320 22.17 20.21 12.00
C GLY A 320 22.76 19.98 10.60
N ALA A 321 22.54 20.85 9.65
CA ALA A 321 22.96 20.67 8.25
C ALA A 321 24.44 20.29 8.10
N ARG A 322 25.34 21.00 8.78
CA ARG A 322 26.79 20.73 8.75
C ARG A 322 27.16 19.34 9.30
N LEU A 323 26.41 18.83 10.29
CA LEU A 323 26.62 17.50 10.82
C LEU A 323 26.15 16.43 9.83
N ILE A 324 25.06 16.69 9.12
CA ILE A 324 24.53 15.77 8.11
C ILE A 324 25.49 15.65 6.92
N GLU A 325 26.10 16.76 6.47
CA GLU A 325 27.10 16.74 5.40
C GLU A 325 28.30 15.83 5.69
N GLN A 326 28.69 15.72 6.95
CA GLN A 326 29.84 14.90 7.37
C GLN A 326 29.51 13.40 7.53
N VAL A 327 28.26 13.00 7.38
CA VAL A 327 27.86 11.60 7.50
C VAL A 327 28.48 10.76 6.37
N PRO A 328 29.21 9.67 6.70
CA PRO A 328 29.77 8.79 5.67
C PRO A 328 28.69 8.08 4.87
N MET A 329 28.81 8.08 3.55
CA MET A 329 27.89 7.38 2.66
C MET A 329 27.83 5.88 2.96
N ALA A 330 28.92 5.26 3.41
CA ALA A 330 28.94 3.86 3.85
C ALA A 330 27.95 3.58 5.00
N ALA A 331 27.80 4.53 5.94
CA ALA A 331 26.84 4.39 7.05
C ALA A 331 25.39 4.42 6.52
N LEU A 332 25.05 5.32 5.60
CA LEU A 332 23.73 5.39 4.98
C LEU A 332 23.45 4.14 4.11
N THR A 333 24.45 3.68 3.36
CA THR A 333 24.34 2.44 2.57
C THR A 333 24.06 1.24 3.45
N GLY A 334 24.78 1.09 4.56
CA GLY A 334 24.54 0.01 5.54
C GLY A 334 23.14 0.09 6.17
N LEU A 335 22.69 1.30 6.51
CA LEU A 335 21.33 1.54 6.99
C LEU A 335 20.30 1.11 5.94
N MET A 336 20.45 1.54 4.69
CA MET A 336 19.48 1.24 3.63
C MET A 336 19.43 -0.23 3.27
N ILE A 337 20.55 -0.95 3.32
CA ILE A 337 20.57 -2.41 3.19
C ILE A 337 19.76 -3.06 4.33
N MET A 338 19.92 -2.58 5.57
CA MET A 338 19.12 -3.09 6.70
C MET A 338 17.63 -2.75 6.56
N VAL A 339 17.30 -1.58 6.02
CA VAL A 339 15.91 -1.20 5.69
C VAL A 339 15.36 -2.15 4.62
N ALA A 340 16.10 -2.44 3.56
CA ALA A 340 15.69 -3.41 2.53
C ALA A 340 15.44 -4.80 3.12
N ILE A 341 16.34 -5.30 3.97
CA ILE A 341 16.18 -6.59 4.67
C ILE A 341 14.95 -6.58 5.58
N GLY A 342 14.71 -5.49 6.30
CA GLY A 342 13.56 -5.33 7.19
C GLY A 342 12.22 -5.12 6.46
N THR A 343 12.25 -4.53 5.27
CA THR A 343 11.06 -4.33 4.41
C THR A 343 10.66 -5.63 3.72
N PHE A 344 11.63 -6.51 3.39
CA PHE A 344 11.32 -7.77 2.72
C PHE A 344 10.44 -8.66 3.60
N GLU A 345 9.32 -9.13 3.03
CA GLU A 345 8.36 -9.97 3.75
C GLU A 345 8.81 -11.44 3.74
N TRP A 346 9.65 -11.79 4.72
CA TRP A 346 10.23 -13.13 4.85
C TRP A 346 9.19 -14.24 5.08
N SER A 347 8.02 -13.89 5.59
CA SER A 347 6.91 -14.84 5.76
C SER A 347 6.43 -15.37 4.43
N SER A 348 6.50 -14.57 3.38
CA SER A 348 6.12 -14.96 2.02
C SER A 348 6.94 -16.16 1.49
N LEU A 349 8.23 -16.20 1.81
CA LEU A 349 9.09 -17.33 1.46
C LEU A 349 8.84 -18.58 2.31
N ARG A 350 8.58 -18.38 3.63
CA ARG A 350 8.31 -19.49 4.56
C ARG A 350 6.97 -20.19 4.27
N THR A 351 6.00 -19.43 3.79
CA THR A 351 4.66 -19.93 3.47
C THR A 351 4.51 -20.36 2.02
N PHE A 352 5.55 -20.22 1.19
CA PHE A 352 5.53 -20.50 -0.25
C PHE A 352 4.94 -21.87 -0.59
N ASN A 353 5.31 -22.91 0.17
CA ASN A 353 4.80 -24.29 -0.05
C ASN A 353 3.38 -24.52 0.53
N LYS A 354 2.83 -23.55 1.29
CA LYS A 354 1.52 -23.66 1.95
C LYS A 354 0.46 -22.77 1.28
N MET A 355 0.88 -21.84 0.42
CA MET A 355 0.00 -20.95 -0.34
C MET A 355 -0.59 -21.64 -1.56
N PRO A 356 -1.81 -21.27 -1.98
CA PRO A 356 -2.34 -21.66 -3.29
C PRO A 356 -1.38 -21.27 -4.41
N LYS A 357 -1.25 -22.12 -5.43
CA LYS A 357 -0.35 -21.86 -6.57
C LYS A 357 -0.68 -20.55 -7.31
N SER A 358 -1.96 -20.19 -7.35
CA SER A 358 -2.45 -18.92 -7.88
C SER A 358 -1.89 -17.71 -7.15
N ASP A 359 -1.87 -17.78 -5.80
CA ASP A 359 -1.37 -16.69 -4.96
C ASP A 359 0.14 -16.52 -5.12
N ILE A 360 0.87 -17.64 -5.23
CA ILE A 360 2.31 -17.63 -5.54
C ILE A 360 2.55 -16.97 -6.90
N PHE A 361 1.76 -17.33 -7.91
CA PHE A 361 1.86 -16.74 -9.25
C PHE A 361 1.62 -15.23 -9.23
N VAL A 362 0.58 -14.77 -8.53
CA VAL A 362 0.30 -13.34 -8.36
C VAL A 362 1.47 -12.63 -7.68
N MET A 363 1.93 -13.16 -6.54
CA MET A 363 3.03 -12.56 -5.77
C MET A 363 4.32 -12.46 -6.61
N VAL A 364 4.73 -13.54 -7.29
CA VAL A 364 5.93 -13.55 -8.13
C VAL A 364 5.79 -12.59 -9.30
N THR A 365 4.63 -12.55 -9.96
CA THR A 365 4.38 -11.64 -11.08
C THR A 365 4.49 -10.18 -10.62
N VAL A 366 3.87 -9.82 -9.50
CA VAL A 366 3.95 -8.46 -8.93
C VAL A 366 5.40 -8.12 -8.59
N THR A 367 6.14 -9.03 -7.94
CA THR A 367 7.55 -8.80 -7.61
C THR A 367 8.39 -8.57 -8.88
N LEU A 368 8.23 -9.43 -9.90
CA LEU A 368 8.99 -9.32 -11.15
C LEU A 368 8.66 -8.03 -11.92
N VAL A 369 7.37 -7.68 -12.03
CA VAL A 369 6.96 -6.43 -12.69
C VAL A 369 7.51 -5.22 -11.94
N THR A 370 7.48 -5.24 -10.61
CA THR A 370 8.08 -4.18 -9.78
C THR A 370 9.57 -4.01 -10.06
N VAL A 371 10.33 -5.12 -10.04
CA VAL A 371 11.80 -5.09 -10.17
C VAL A 371 12.24 -4.79 -11.60
N LEU A 372 11.59 -5.39 -12.62
CA LEU A 372 12.03 -5.28 -14.00
C LEU A 372 11.55 -3.98 -14.68
N LEU A 373 10.32 -3.54 -14.38
CA LEU A 373 9.74 -2.36 -15.00
C LEU A 373 9.88 -1.09 -14.13
N HIS A 374 10.36 -1.24 -12.90
CA HIS A 374 10.46 -0.14 -11.91
C HIS A 374 9.15 0.64 -11.73
N ASN A 375 8.00 -0.04 -11.99
CA ASN A 375 6.67 0.56 -11.96
C ASN A 375 5.78 -0.15 -10.94
N LEU A 376 5.83 0.36 -9.70
CA LEU A 376 5.12 -0.20 -8.55
C LEU A 376 3.59 -0.15 -8.73
N ALA A 377 3.06 0.93 -9.32
CA ALA A 377 1.62 1.05 -9.50
C ALA A 377 1.08 0.06 -10.54
N LEU A 378 1.78 -0.09 -11.68
CA LEU A 378 1.44 -1.07 -12.69
C LEU A 378 1.47 -2.49 -12.10
N ALA A 379 2.50 -2.80 -11.30
CA ALA A 379 2.64 -4.09 -10.64
C ALA A 379 1.42 -4.41 -9.76
N VAL A 380 0.99 -3.46 -8.93
CA VAL A 380 -0.17 -3.63 -8.04
C VAL A 380 -1.47 -3.79 -8.84
N VAL A 381 -1.71 -2.94 -9.84
CA VAL A 381 -2.91 -3.02 -10.69
C VAL A 381 -2.96 -4.39 -11.40
N LEU A 382 -1.87 -4.81 -12.03
CA LEU A 382 -1.78 -6.13 -12.67
C LEU A 382 -2.02 -7.26 -11.67
N GLY A 383 -1.43 -7.18 -10.48
CA GLY A 383 -1.62 -8.17 -9.43
C GLY A 383 -3.08 -8.28 -8.99
N VAL A 384 -3.75 -7.15 -8.78
CA VAL A 384 -5.18 -7.11 -8.41
C VAL A 384 -6.04 -7.68 -9.53
N VAL A 385 -5.77 -7.32 -10.79
CA VAL A 385 -6.51 -7.84 -11.95
C VAL A 385 -6.34 -9.35 -12.06
N ILE A 386 -5.10 -9.85 -11.97
CA ILE A 386 -4.83 -11.30 -12.03
C ILE A 386 -5.52 -12.02 -10.87
N ALA A 387 -5.42 -11.51 -9.65
CA ALA A 387 -6.07 -12.11 -8.47
C ALA A 387 -7.60 -12.13 -8.62
N ALA A 388 -8.21 -11.07 -9.15
CA ALA A 388 -9.64 -10.99 -9.41
C ALA A 388 -10.07 -12.02 -10.48
N LEU A 389 -9.28 -12.19 -11.54
CA LEU A 389 -9.53 -13.19 -12.59
C LEU A 389 -9.41 -14.62 -12.03
N VAL A 390 -8.39 -14.89 -11.21
CA VAL A 390 -8.23 -16.19 -10.54
C VAL A 390 -9.40 -16.46 -9.62
N PHE A 391 -9.80 -15.48 -8.82
CA PHE A 391 -10.98 -15.60 -7.94
C PHE A 391 -12.25 -15.90 -8.73
N ALA A 392 -12.49 -15.18 -9.84
CA ALA A 392 -13.63 -15.42 -10.72
C ALA A 392 -13.60 -16.82 -11.32
N TRP A 393 -12.42 -17.28 -11.80
CA TRP A 393 -12.23 -18.61 -12.37
C TRP A 393 -12.47 -19.73 -11.36
N ASP A 394 -11.95 -19.59 -10.15
CA ASP A 394 -12.15 -20.59 -9.09
C ASP A 394 -13.61 -20.67 -8.63
N ASN A 395 -14.31 -19.53 -8.58
CA ASN A 395 -15.73 -19.51 -8.25
C ASN A 395 -16.60 -20.07 -9.40
N ALA A 396 -16.21 -19.86 -10.65
CA ALA A 396 -16.89 -20.43 -11.82
C ALA A 396 -16.95 -21.95 -11.78
N LYS A 397 -15.89 -22.61 -11.27
CA LYS A 397 -15.82 -24.07 -11.16
C LYS A 397 -16.55 -24.65 -9.93
N ARG A 398 -16.88 -23.81 -8.95
CA ARG A 398 -17.43 -24.27 -7.66
C ARG A 398 -18.93 -24.49 -7.67
N ILE A 399 -19.63 -24.14 -8.76
CA ILE A 399 -21.08 -24.37 -8.83
C ILE A 399 -21.38 -25.88 -8.82
N ARG A 400 -22.20 -26.31 -7.89
CA ARG A 400 -22.59 -27.69 -7.68
C ARG A 400 -24.10 -27.79 -7.59
N ALA A 401 -24.66 -28.96 -7.88
CA ALA A 401 -26.05 -29.24 -7.72
C ALA A 401 -26.24 -30.59 -6.97
N ARG A 402 -26.99 -30.58 -5.89
CA ARG A 402 -27.52 -31.77 -5.27
C ARG A 402 -28.86 -32.09 -5.93
N LYS A 403 -29.09 -33.32 -6.31
CA LYS A 403 -30.30 -33.77 -7.01
C LYS A 403 -31.08 -34.69 -6.09
N SER A 404 -32.35 -34.41 -5.89
CA SER A 404 -33.30 -35.28 -5.16
C SER A 404 -34.64 -35.29 -5.86
N ILE A 405 -35.44 -36.31 -5.60
CA ILE A 405 -36.84 -36.39 -6.04
C ILE A 405 -37.65 -36.45 -4.74
N ASP A 406 -38.69 -35.64 -4.62
CA ASP A 406 -39.55 -35.61 -3.47
C ASP A 406 -40.63 -36.72 -3.57
N ASP A 407 -41.43 -36.90 -2.48
CA ASP A 407 -42.48 -37.91 -2.40
C ASP A 407 -43.61 -37.67 -3.43
N GLN A 408 -43.66 -36.49 -4.05
CA GLN A 408 -44.64 -36.13 -5.07
C GLN A 408 -44.10 -36.33 -6.51
N GLY A 409 -42.87 -36.79 -6.63
CA GLY A 409 -42.20 -37.02 -7.92
C GLY A 409 -41.61 -35.77 -8.55
N VAL A 410 -41.52 -34.66 -7.82
CA VAL A 410 -40.88 -33.41 -8.27
C VAL A 410 -39.38 -33.50 -8.12
N LYS A 411 -38.63 -33.13 -9.14
CA LYS A 411 -37.16 -33.10 -9.08
C LYS A 411 -36.64 -31.78 -8.52
N LEU A 412 -35.86 -31.87 -7.46
CA LEU A 412 -35.23 -30.75 -6.78
C LEU A 412 -33.76 -30.69 -7.14
N TYR A 413 -33.30 -29.52 -7.66
CA TYR A 413 -31.91 -29.17 -7.87
C TYR A 413 -31.49 -28.12 -6.85
N GLU A 414 -30.85 -28.50 -5.77
CA GLU A 414 -30.27 -27.58 -4.79
C GLU A 414 -28.92 -27.09 -5.33
N ILE A 415 -28.84 -25.80 -5.65
CA ILE A 415 -27.63 -25.20 -6.24
C ILE A 415 -26.74 -24.63 -5.13
N TYR A 416 -25.46 -24.91 -5.22
CA TYR A 416 -24.41 -24.41 -4.33
C TYR A 416 -23.41 -23.57 -5.11
N GLY A 417 -23.09 -22.39 -4.59
CA GLY A 417 -22.17 -21.44 -5.22
C GLY A 417 -22.86 -20.39 -6.10
N PRO A 418 -22.18 -19.28 -6.40
CA PRO A 418 -22.78 -18.15 -7.10
C PRO A 418 -23.00 -18.46 -8.60
N LEU A 419 -24.20 -18.10 -9.10
CA LEU A 419 -24.50 -18.12 -10.52
C LEU A 419 -24.21 -16.76 -11.14
N PHE A 420 -23.21 -16.72 -12.03
CA PHE A 420 -22.75 -15.53 -12.74
C PHE A 420 -22.17 -15.93 -14.11
N PHE A 421 -21.79 -14.97 -14.92
CA PHE A 421 -21.32 -15.19 -16.30
C PHE A 421 -20.30 -16.33 -16.44
N GLY A 422 -19.37 -16.46 -15.48
CA GLY A 422 -18.30 -17.48 -15.51
C GLY A 422 -18.80 -18.90 -15.18
N SER A 423 -19.89 -19.05 -14.43
CA SER A 423 -20.39 -20.36 -13.96
C SER A 423 -21.52 -20.94 -14.82
N ILE A 424 -21.99 -20.22 -15.86
CA ILE A 424 -23.15 -20.61 -16.68
C ILE A 424 -22.95 -22.00 -17.33
N SER A 425 -21.79 -22.27 -17.91
CA SER A 425 -21.55 -23.57 -18.57
C SER A 425 -21.62 -24.71 -17.56
N ALA A 426 -20.95 -24.56 -16.41
CA ALA A 426 -20.98 -25.56 -15.36
C ALA A 426 -22.39 -25.71 -14.74
N PHE A 427 -23.18 -24.64 -14.66
CA PHE A 427 -24.57 -24.67 -14.22
C PHE A 427 -25.44 -25.45 -15.21
N ASN A 428 -25.37 -25.16 -16.51
CA ASN A 428 -26.17 -25.83 -17.54
C ASN A 428 -25.93 -27.35 -17.60
N GLU A 429 -24.69 -27.79 -17.33
CA GLU A 429 -24.31 -29.22 -17.30
C GLU A 429 -24.96 -29.99 -16.13
N LYS A 430 -25.54 -29.34 -15.14
CA LYS A 430 -26.17 -30.03 -13.99
C LYS A 430 -27.53 -30.60 -14.32
N PHE A 431 -28.22 -30.13 -15.34
CA PHE A 431 -29.58 -30.46 -15.68
C PHE A 431 -29.65 -31.58 -16.69
N ASP A 432 -30.52 -32.58 -16.45
CA ASP A 432 -30.84 -33.69 -17.34
C ASP A 432 -32.28 -33.55 -17.85
N MET A 433 -32.48 -32.56 -18.72
CA MET A 433 -33.79 -32.13 -19.17
C MET A 433 -34.62 -33.26 -19.84
N LEU A 434 -33.95 -34.26 -20.43
CA LEU A 434 -34.62 -35.39 -21.10
C LEU A 434 -35.26 -36.34 -20.08
N ASN A 435 -34.52 -36.70 -19.02
CA ASN A 435 -34.90 -37.69 -18.05
C ASN A 435 -35.59 -37.07 -16.80
N ASP A 436 -35.66 -35.76 -16.69
CA ASP A 436 -36.33 -35.08 -15.57
C ASP A 436 -37.86 -35.24 -15.65
N PRO A 437 -38.58 -35.26 -14.51
CA PRO A 437 -40.03 -35.36 -14.47
C PRO A 437 -40.73 -34.08 -14.99
N GLN A 438 -42.08 -34.10 -14.94
CA GLN A 438 -42.90 -32.97 -15.43
C GLN A 438 -42.73 -31.68 -14.65
N GLU A 439 -42.38 -31.79 -13.36
CA GLU A 439 -42.12 -30.62 -12.52
C GLU A 439 -40.73 -30.68 -11.93
N VAL A 440 -40.00 -29.54 -12.06
CA VAL A 440 -38.63 -29.38 -11.62
C VAL A 440 -38.52 -28.10 -10.80
N ILE A 441 -37.80 -28.13 -9.69
CA ILE A 441 -37.53 -26.97 -8.84
C ILE A 441 -36.02 -26.75 -8.78
N ILE A 442 -35.60 -25.50 -9.01
CA ILE A 442 -34.22 -25.05 -8.73
C ILE A 442 -34.26 -24.28 -7.41
N ASP A 443 -33.55 -24.78 -6.41
CA ASP A 443 -33.47 -24.17 -5.09
C ASP A 443 -32.17 -23.36 -4.96
N PHE A 444 -32.30 -22.06 -4.70
CA PHE A 444 -31.20 -21.11 -4.55
C PHE A 444 -30.85 -20.81 -3.08
N ARG A 445 -31.28 -21.62 -2.11
CA ARG A 445 -31.00 -21.41 -0.68
C ARG A 445 -29.52 -21.20 -0.40
N GLU A 446 -28.64 -21.97 -1.05
CA GLU A 446 -27.18 -21.92 -0.90
C GLU A 446 -26.49 -21.30 -2.13
N SER A 447 -27.26 -20.57 -2.93
CA SER A 447 -26.79 -19.96 -4.17
C SER A 447 -27.33 -18.53 -4.33
N ARG A 448 -26.73 -17.80 -5.26
CA ARG A 448 -27.11 -16.41 -5.54
C ARG A 448 -27.02 -16.14 -7.03
N ILE A 449 -28.02 -15.46 -7.57
CA ILE A 449 -28.00 -14.88 -8.91
C ILE A 449 -27.27 -13.54 -8.84
N VAL A 450 -26.17 -13.39 -9.60
CA VAL A 450 -25.26 -12.27 -9.40
C VAL A 450 -25.35 -11.22 -10.53
N ASP A 451 -25.62 -11.65 -11.77
CA ASP A 451 -25.58 -10.77 -12.95
C ASP A 451 -26.66 -11.10 -14.00
N MET A 452 -26.75 -10.25 -15.04
CA MET A 452 -27.69 -10.41 -16.14
C MET A 452 -27.44 -11.70 -16.95
N SER A 453 -26.20 -12.16 -17.03
CA SER A 453 -25.88 -13.40 -17.75
C SER A 453 -26.45 -14.62 -17.02
N ALA A 454 -26.50 -14.59 -15.70
CA ALA A 454 -27.15 -15.61 -14.87
C ALA A 454 -28.66 -15.64 -15.11
N ILE A 455 -29.31 -14.48 -15.22
CA ILE A 455 -30.74 -14.36 -15.53
C ILE A 455 -31.03 -14.94 -16.92
N GLU A 456 -30.22 -14.59 -17.91
CA GLU A 456 -30.38 -15.10 -19.28
C GLU A 456 -30.20 -16.64 -19.32
N ALA A 457 -29.27 -17.18 -18.53
CA ALA A 457 -29.08 -18.64 -18.42
C ALA A 457 -30.30 -19.33 -17.81
N LEU A 458 -30.89 -18.77 -16.73
CA LEU A 458 -32.11 -19.26 -16.12
C LEU A 458 -33.28 -19.23 -17.10
N ASN A 459 -33.40 -18.15 -17.84
CA ASN A 459 -34.44 -18.01 -18.84
C ASN A 459 -34.33 -19.07 -19.97
N LYS A 460 -33.11 -19.24 -20.49
CA LYS A 460 -32.82 -20.27 -21.49
C LYS A 460 -33.13 -21.70 -20.99
N ILE A 461 -32.87 -22.00 -19.73
CA ILE A 461 -33.22 -23.28 -19.12
C ILE A 461 -34.71 -23.40 -18.99
N THR A 462 -35.42 -22.40 -18.48
CA THR A 462 -36.88 -22.38 -18.35
C THR A 462 -37.54 -22.60 -19.72
N ASP A 463 -37.12 -21.90 -20.76
CA ASP A 463 -37.59 -22.09 -22.10
C ASP A 463 -37.43 -23.54 -22.65
N ARG A 464 -36.26 -24.14 -22.36
CA ARG A 464 -36.00 -25.54 -22.77
C ARG A 464 -36.91 -26.52 -22.09
N TYR A 465 -37.17 -26.38 -20.79
CA TYR A 465 -38.13 -27.22 -20.06
C TYR A 465 -39.55 -27.01 -20.60
N LEU A 466 -39.98 -25.78 -20.82
CA LEU A 466 -41.30 -25.46 -21.44
C LEU A 466 -41.49 -26.08 -22.82
N LYS A 467 -40.46 -26.02 -23.67
CA LYS A 467 -40.48 -26.66 -25.00
C LYS A 467 -40.62 -28.17 -24.96
N MET A 468 -40.23 -28.80 -23.83
CA MET A 468 -40.41 -30.22 -23.56
C MET A 468 -41.72 -30.53 -22.81
N GLY A 469 -42.59 -29.53 -22.64
CA GLY A 469 -43.83 -29.65 -21.94
C GLY A 469 -43.69 -29.81 -20.41
N LYS A 470 -42.52 -29.47 -19.85
CA LYS A 470 -42.18 -29.57 -18.43
C LYS A 470 -42.20 -28.20 -17.76
N LYS A 471 -42.48 -28.13 -16.46
CA LYS A 471 -42.52 -26.88 -15.69
C LYS A 471 -41.29 -26.75 -14.84
N LEU A 472 -40.65 -25.57 -14.88
CA LEU A 472 -39.51 -25.22 -14.03
C LEU A 472 -39.91 -24.11 -13.05
N HIS A 473 -39.60 -24.29 -11.78
CA HIS A 473 -39.85 -23.31 -10.72
C HIS A 473 -38.52 -22.91 -10.04
N LEU A 474 -38.44 -21.65 -9.62
CA LEU A 474 -37.32 -21.12 -8.82
C LEU A 474 -37.79 -20.96 -7.36
N ARG A 475 -36.95 -21.37 -6.41
CA ARG A 475 -37.30 -21.37 -4.97
C ARG A 475 -36.16 -20.77 -4.15
N HIS A 476 -36.49 -20.18 -3.00
CA HIS A 476 -35.55 -19.57 -2.03
C HIS A 476 -34.65 -18.47 -2.62
N LEU A 477 -35.23 -17.62 -3.43
CA LEU A 477 -34.51 -16.46 -3.98
C LEU A 477 -34.29 -15.40 -2.90
N SER A 478 -33.05 -14.92 -2.76
CA SER A 478 -32.76 -13.76 -1.89
C SER A 478 -33.43 -12.49 -2.39
N GLN A 479 -33.62 -11.51 -1.50
CA GLN A 479 -34.29 -10.25 -1.84
C GLN A 479 -33.60 -9.53 -3.02
N ASP A 480 -32.27 -9.53 -3.06
CA ASP A 480 -31.48 -8.95 -4.18
C ASP A 480 -31.72 -9.71 -5.49
N CYS A 481 -31.80 -11.05 -5.42
CA CYS A 481 -32.12 -11.87 -6.60
C CYS A 481 -33.53 -11.58 -7.11
N GLN A 482 -34.50 -11.40 -6.22
CA GLN A 482 -35.86 -11.02 -6.58
C GLN A 482 -35.92 -9.63 -7.24
N VAL A 483 -35.18 -8.65 -6.69
CA VAL A 483 -35.09 -7.31 -7.29
C VAL A 483 -34.44 -7.37 -8.67
N LEU A 484 -33.35 -8.17 -8.80
CA LEU A 484 -32.66 -8.34 -10.08
C LEU A 484 -33.59 -8.99 -11.12
N LEU A 485 -34.35 -10.02 -10.76
CA LEU A 485 -35.33 -10.66 -11.63
C LEU A 485 -36.49 -9.74 -11.97
N LYS A 486 -37.06 -8.99 -11.02
CA LYS A 486 -38.13 -7.99 -11.28
C LYS A 486 -37.68 -6.89 -12.24
N ASN A 487 -36.45 -6.43 -12.16
CA ASN A 487 -35.89 -5.46 -13.10
C ASN A 487 -35.70 -6.05 -14.51
N ALA A 488 -35.53 -7.36 -14.61
CA ALA A 488 -35.40 -8.09 -15.86
C ALA A 488 -36.76 -8.52 -16.48
N ASP A 489 -37.83 -8.50 -15.70
CA ASP A 489 -39.19 -9.01 -16.03
C ASP A 489 -39.78 -8.37 -17.31
N LYS A 490 -39.38 -7.15 -17.67
CA LYS A 490 -39.74 -6.50 -18.92
C LYS A 490 -39.11 -7.12 -20.19
N ILE A 491 -38.12 -7.98 -19.99
CA ILE A 491 -37.28 -8.57 -21.04
C ILE A 491 -37.43 -10.10 -21.01
N ILE A 492 -37.76 -10.70 -19.88
CA ILE A 492 -37.63 -12.12 -19.59
C ILE A 492 -38.81 -12.59 -18.71
N ASP A 493 -39.51 -13.63 -19.17
CA ASP A 493 -40.55 -14.30 -18.42
C ASP A 493 -39.94 -15.36 -17.50
N VAL A 494 -39.88 -15.11 -16.21
CA VAL A 494 -39.32 -16.05 -15.21
C VAL A 494 -40.44 -16.54 -14.28
N ASN A 495 -40.65 -17.85 -14.24
CA ASN A 495 -41.62 -18.48 -13.31
C ASN A 495 -40.98 -18.59 -11.93
N VAL A 496 -41.32 -17.69 -11.02
CA VAL A 496 -40.81 -17.65 -9.64
C VAL A 496 -41.88 -18.19 -8.68
N MET A 497 -41.52 -19.21 -7.90
CA MET A 497 -42.32 -19.69 -6.77
C MET A 497 -41.85 -18.90 -5.53
N GLU A 498 -42.69 -17.99 -5.00
CA GLU A 498 -42.35 -17.20 -3.83
C GLU A 498 -42.36 -18.09 -2.54
N ASP A 499 -41.29 -17.93 -1.75
CA ASP A 499 -41.25 -18.42 -0.39
C ASP A 499 -41.37 -17.22 0.58
N PRO A 500 -42.58 -16.94 1.15
CA PRO A 500 -42.82 -15.71 1.91
C PRO A 500 -42.06 -15.63 3.24
N ASN A 501 -41.47 -16.74 3.70
CA ASN A 501 -40.79 -16.80 5.01
C ASN A 501 -39.27 -16.71 4.93
N TYR A 502 -38.68 -16.57 3.73
CA TYR A 502 -37.24 -16.53 3.58
C TYR A 502 -36.70 -15.07 3.62
N LYS A 503 -36.03 -14.73 4.72
CA LYS A 503 -35.35 -13.44 4.88
C LYS A 503 -33.84 -13.65 4.92
N VAL A 504 -33.12 -13.04 3.99
CA VAL A 504 -31.66 -12.89 4.07
C VAL A 504 -31.36 -11.58 4.79
N LEU A 505 -30.56 -11.65 5.86
CA LEU A 505 -30.01 -10.47 6.50
C LEU A 505 -28.94 -9.89 5.58
N ILE A 506 -29.19 -8.69 5.08
CA ILE A 506 -28.18 -7.92 4.31
C ILE A 506 -27.44 -7.07 5.33
N ASP A 507 -26.16 -7.33 5.53
CA ASP A 507 -25.29 -6.38 6.22
C ASP A 507 -25.05 -5.18 5.28
N GLU A 508 -25.56 -4.02 5.65
CA GLU A 508 -25.20 -2.77 4.99
C GLU A 508 -23.71 -2.53 5.21
N ILE A 509 -22.93 -2.56 4.10
CA ILE A 509 -21.48 -2.36 4.09
C ILE A 509 -21.16 -0.86 4.08
#